data_e25655dc1d024d7fa4e8b7cd7b3a6e58
#
_entry.id   e25655dc1d024d7fa4e8b7cd7b3a6e58
#
_cell.length_a   1.000
_cell.length_b   1.000
_cell.length_c   1.000
_cell.angle_alpha   90.00
_cell.angle_beta   90.00
_cell.angle_gamma   90.00
#
_symmetry.space_group_name_H-M   'P 1'
#
loop_
_entity.id
_entity.type
_entity.pdbx_description
1 polymer ?
#
loop_
_entity_poly.entity_id
_entity_poly.type
_entity_poly.pdbx_seq_one_letter_code
_entity_poly.pdbx_strand_id
1 'polypeptide(L)' 'MPSLLIVASTGAEDPTRASIPFHIACNGATPAGIACAVAFAGDAAELLKPDVIANVFGLGLPPLRELLDKCVAQNVQFYV' A
#
# COMPACT_ATOMS: atom_id res chain seq x y z
N MET A 1 19.91 -9.64 -4.99
CA MET A 1 18.61 -9.83 -4.31
C MET A 1 17.49 -9.27 -5.17
N PRO A 2 16.42 -10.03 -5.41
CA PRO A 2 15.29 -9.48 -6.14
C PRO A 2 14.66 -8.34 -5.34
N SER A 3 14.25 -7.30 -6.04
CA SER A 3 13.58 -6.16 -5.44
C SER A 3 12.46 -5.68 -6.34
N LEU A 4 11.45 -5.04 -5.74
CA LEU A 4 10.28 -4.55 -6.44
C LEU A 4 9.96 -3.14 -5.98
N LEU A 5 9.79 -2.23 -6.92
CA LEU A 5 9.26 -0.89 -6.64
C LEU A 5 7.85 -0.81 -7.18
N ILE A 6 6.91 -0.52 -6.30
CA ILE A 6 5.50 -0.34 -6.66
C ILE A 6 5.21 1.15 -6.65
N VAL A 7 4.60 1.66 -7.73
CA VAL A 7 4.15 3.05 -7.78
C VAL A 7 2.65 3.08 -7.51
N ALA A 8 2.27 3.69 -6.39
CA ALA A 8 0.87 3.89 -6.03
C ALA A 8 0.43 5.26 -6.52
N SER A 9 -0.58 5.31 -7.38
CA SER A 9 -1.05 6.55 -7.98
C SER A 9 -2.53 6.86 -7.74
N THR A 10 -3.28 5.94 -7.16
CA THR A 10 -4.71 6.08 -6.93
C THR A 10 -4.98 6.45 -5.47
N GLY A 11 -5.79 7.48 -5.26
CA GLY A 11 -6.21 7.90 -3.92
C GLY A 11 -7.53 7.24 -3.50
N ALA A 12 -8.23 7.88 -2.55
CA ALA A 12 -9.45 7.34 -1.96
C ALA A 12 -10.65 7.28 -2.92
N GLU A 13 -10.55 7.88 -4.10
CA GLU A 13 -11.61 7.86 -5.11
C GLU A 13 -11.87 6.46 -5.66
N ASP A 14 -10.89 5.56 -5.55
CA ASP A 14 -11.07 4.16 -5.91
C ASP A 14 -10.43 3.28 -4.82
N PRO A 15 -11.19 2.92 -3.78
CA PRO A 15 -10.64 2.19 -2.64
C PRO A 15 -9.99 0.86 -3.01
N THR A 16 -10.54 0.15 -3.98
CA THR A 16 -9.97 -1.13 -4.39
C THR A 16 -8.61 -0.95 -5.05
N ARG A 17 -8.51 -0.03 -6.02
CA ARG A 17 -7.23 0.25 -6.69
C ARG A 17 -6.21 0.85 -5.72
N ALA A 18 -6.66 1.67 -4.78
CA ALA A 18 -5.78 2.26 -3.78
C ALA A 18 -5.15 1.19 -2.88
N SER A 19 -5.87 0.10 -2.62
CA SER A 19 -5.42 -0.97 -1.73
C SER A 19 -4.51 -1.99 -2.41
N ILE A 20 -4.60 -2.17 -3.72
CA ILE A 20 -3.85 -3.20 -4.44
C ILE A 20 -2.33 -3.10 -4.25
N PRO A 21 -1.68 -1.92 -4.38
CA PRO A 21 -0.22 -1.83 -4.20
C PRO A 21 0.24 -2.34 -2.84
N PHE A 22 -0.49 -2.03 -1.79
CA PHE A 22 -0.13 -2.41 -0.42
C PHE A 22 -0.39 -3.88 -0.17
N HIS A 23 -1.46 -4.42 -0.76
CA HIS A 23 -1.74 -5.85 -0.69
C HIS A 23 -0.64 -6.66 -1.39
N ILE A 24 -0.19 -6.21 -2.56
CA ILE A 24 0.93 -6.85 -3.26
C ILE A 24 2.20 -6.79 -2.42
N ALA A 25 2.49 -5.63 -1.81
CA ALA A 25 3.70 -5.45 -1.01
C ALA A 25 3.73 -6.37 0.21
N CYS A 26 2.67 -6.34 1.03
CA CYS A 26 2.70 -7.03 2.31
C CYS A 26 2.25 -8.50 2.26
N ASN A 27 1.40 -8.86 1.31
CA ASN A 27 0.87 -10.23 1.20
C ASN A 27 1.41 -11.01 0.00
N GLY A 28 2.15 -10.36 -0.89
CA GLY A 28 2.75 -10.98 -2.05
C GLY A 28 4.28 -10.96 -2.03
N ALA A 29 4.87 -9.79 -2.18
CA ALA A 29 6.31 -9.65 -2.34
C ALA A 29 7.09 -10.02 -1.07
N THR A 30 6.71 -9.46 0.08
CA THR A 30 7.44 -9.69 1.32
C THR A 30 7.42 -11.15 1.75
N PRO A 31 6.27 -11.86 1.77
CA PRO A 31 6.27 -13.28 2.09
C PRO A 31 7.07 -14.13 1.11
N ALA A 32 7.22 -13.67 -0.13
CA ALA A 32 8.03 -14.37 -1.14
C ALA A 32 9.53 -14.06 -1.03
N GLY A 33 9.94 -13.28 -0.04
CA GLY A 33 11.35 -12.91 0.14
C GLY A 33 11.83 -11.81 -0.80
N ILE A 34 10.91 -11.06 -1.41
CA ILE A 34 11.24 -9.97 -2.34
C ILE A 34 11.23 -8.66 -1.57
N ALA A 35 12.36 -7.94 -1.55
CA ALA A 35 12.43 -6.61 -0.96
C ALA A 35 11.53 -5.66 -1.75
N CYS A 36 10.69 -4.91 -1.04
CA CYS A 36 9.66 -4.11 -1.68
C CYS A 36 9.69 -2.67 -1.16
N ALA A 37 9.43 -1.72 -2.07
CA ALA A 37 9.22 -0.31 -1.73
C ALA A 37 8.00 0.20 -2.48
N VAL A 38 7.30 1.17 -1.88
CA VAL A 38 6.12 1.80 -2.49
C VAL A 38 6.38 3.29 -2.63
N ALA A 39 6.26 3.81 -3.84
CA ALA A 39 6.35 5.23 -4.12
C ALA A 39 4.94 5.79 -4.30
N PHE A 40 4.61 6.84 -3.53
CA PHE A 40 3.32 7.50 -3.60
C PHE A 40 3.40 8.63 -4.62
N ALA A 41 2.59 8.55 -5.66
CA ALA A 41 2.53 9.56 -6.71
C ALA A 41 1.12 10.11 -6.82
N GLY A 42 1.00 11.41 -7.15
CA GLY A 42 -0.30 12.03 -7.36
C GLY A 42 -1.22 11.88 -6.15
N ASP A 43 -2.46 11.47 -6.42
CA ASP A 43 -3.49 11.40 -5.39
C ASP A 43 -3.23 10.33 -4.32
N ALA A 44 -2.33 9.39 -4.57
CA ALA A 44 -2.03 8.35 -3.58
C ALA A 44 -1.41 8.91 -2.30
N ALA A 45 -0.76 10.07 -2.37
CA ALA A 45 -0.15 10.69 -1.18
C ALA A 45 -1.19 11.03 -0.11
N GLU A 46 -2.46 11.28 -0.48
CA GLU A 46 -3.52 11.56 0.49
C GLU A 46 -3.84 10.37 1.38
N LEU A 47 -3.52 9.14 0.94
CA LEU A 47 -3.78 7.93 1.72
C LEU A 47 -2.98 7.88 3.02
N LEU A 48 -1.95 8.71 3.15
CA LEU A 48 -1.16 8.79 4.38
C LEU A 48 -1.84 9.62 5.48
N LYS A 49 -2.93 10.31 5.15
CA LYS A 49 -3.69 11.08 6.13
C LYS A 49 -4.55 10.13 6.97
N PRO A 50 -4.52 10.22 8.31
CA PRO A 50 -5.25 9.27 9.16
C PRO A 50 -6.76 9.24 8.92
N ASP A 51 -7.37 10.38 8.64
CA ASP A 51 -8.80 10.48 8.39
C ASP A 51 -9.18 9.88 7.03
N VAL A 52 -8.29 9.93 6.04
CA VAL A 52 -8.52 9.32 4.73
C VAL A 52 -8.36 7.80 4.82
N ILE A 53 -7.26 7.33 5.38
CA ILE A 53 -6.95 5.90 5.42
C ILE A 53 -7.99 5.11 6.23
N ALA A 54 -8.57 5.72 7.25
CA ALA A 54 -9.57 5.07 8.09
C ALA A 54 -10.83 4.69 7.32
N ASN A 55 -11.04 5.29 6.14
CA ASN A 55 -12.26 5.11 5.36
C ASN A 55 -12.02 4.42 4.01
N VAL A 56 -10.87 3.80 3.80
CA VAL A 56 -10.57 3.11 2.54
C VAL A 56 -10.71 1.60 2.71
N PHE A 57 -11.72 1.04 2.04
CA PHE A 57 -12.03 -0.38 2.08
C PHE A 57 -12.16 -0.90 0.66
N GLY A 58 -11.20 -1.71 0.22
CA GLY A 58 -11.23 -2.31 -1.10
C GLY A 58 -12.17 -3.52 -1.16
N LEU A 59 -12.69 -3.80 -2.33
CA LEU A 59 -13.59 -4.92 -2.54
C LEU A 59 -12.81 -6.24 -2.46
N GLY A 60 -13.15 -7.07 -1.50
CA GLY A 60 -12.48 -8.35 -1.30
C GLY A 60 -11.07 -8.26 -0.70
N LEU A 61 -10.70 -7.09 -0.18
CA LEU A 61 -9.39 -6.85 0.40
C LEU A 61 -9.52 -6.43 1.87
N PRO A 62 -8.48 -6.64 2.71
CA PRO A 62 -8.48 -6.08 4.05
C PRO A 62 -8.56 -4.54 4.01
N PRO A 63 -9.00 -3.89 5.10
CA PRO A 63 -8.98 -2.44 5.17
C PRO A 63 -7.57 -1.89 4.89
N LEU A 64 -7.49 -0.75 4.19
CA LEU A 64 -6.19 -0.17 3.82
C LEU A 64 -5.31 0.10 5.03
N ARG A 65 -5.89 0.56 6.13
CA ARG A 65 -5.12 0.80 7.35
C ARG A 65 -4.40 -0.46 7.82
N GLU A 66 -5.08 -1.60 7.77
CA GLU A 66 -4.48 -2.88 8.16
C GLU A 66 -3.34 -3.26 7.21
N LEU A 67 -3.51 -3.04 5.91
CA LEU A 67 -2.47 -3.31 4.93
C LEU A 67 -1.25 -2.41 5.15
N LEU A 68 -1.47 -1.12 5.42
CA LEU A 68 -0.38 -0.18 5.69
C LEU A 68 0.37 -0.53 6.97
N ASP A 69 -0.35 -0.86 8.04
CA ASP A 69 0.27 -1.26 9.28
C ASP A 69 1.14 -2.50 9.10
N LYS A 70 0.68 -3.44 8.29
CA LYS A 70 1.44 -4.65 7.99
C LYS A 70 2.71 -4.33 7.18
N CYS A 71 2.59 -3.43 6.21
CA CYS A 71 3.75 -2.98 5.44
C CYS A 71 4.81 -2.34 6.34
N VAL A 72 4.39 -1.49 7.26
CA VAL A 72 5.31 -0.85 8.22
C VAL A 72 5.99 -1.90 9.08
N ALA A 73 5.24 -2.88 9.58
CA ALA A 73 5.79 -3.96 10.41
C ALA A 73 6.80 -4.82 9.65
N GLN A 74 6.66 -4.92 8.34
CA GLN A 74 7.56 -5.69 7.46
C GLN A 74 8.71 -4.85 6.89
N ASN A 75 8.85 -3.60 7.33
CA ASN A 75 9.90 -2.67 6.89
C ASN A 75 9.84 -2.35 5.39
N VAL A 76 8.65 -2.33 4.81
CA VAL A 76 8.46 -1.87 3.44
C VAL A 76 8.76 -0.36 3.39
N GLN A 77 9.61 0.07 2.47
CA GLN A 77 9.99 1.48 2.34
C GLN A 77 8.88 2.26 1.62
N PHE A 78 8.57 3.45 2.13
CA PHE A 78 7.63 4.36 1.50
C PHE A 78 8.34 5.62 1.04
N TYR A 79 8.12 6.01 -0.21
CA TYR A 79 8.64 7.25 -0.79
C TYR A 79 7.46 8.12 -1.24
N VAL A 80 7.49 9.38 -0.84
CA VAL A 80 6.43 10.34 -1.18
C VAL A 80 6.95 11.42 -2.12
#